data_72f8cf87a936db7cd3443def073816fb
#
_entry.id   72f8cf87a936db7cd3443def073816fb
#
_cell.length_a   1.000
_cell.length_b   1.000
_cell.length_c   1.000
_cell.angle_alpha   90.00
_cell.angle_beta   90.00
_cell.angle_gamma   90.00
#
_symmetry.space_group_name_H-M   'P 1'
#
loop_
_entity.id
_entity.type
_entity.pdbx_description
1 polymer ?
#
loop_
_entity_poly.entity_id
_entity_poly.type
_entity_poly.pdbx_seq_one_letter_code
_entity_poly.pdbx_strand_id
1 'polypeptide(L)'
;ISQGMALADLDNDGDMDVVMNNLFESAGIYENLSPNPRIRIQLKGIKNINGIGAKILLTQNDFAQTQEIISAGRYLSSDQSVRTFGIKNKVSDISITWPSGAVQSINSIEPNFSYTFKEPPLREIQNYPENKIQPLFKDISNLLSHSHSDRPYEDFQRQLLIPIKYSQSGPGISWIDI
;
A
#
# COMPACT_ATOMS: atom_id res chain seq x y z
N ILE A 1 -8.70 -6.54 23.64
CA ILE A 1 -8.81 -6.98 22.23
C ILE A 1 -8.37 -5.82 21.35
N SER A 2 -7.29 -6.03 20.56
CA SER A 2 -6.77 -5.02 19.62
C SER A 2 -7.49 -5.11 18.29
N GLN A 3 -7.80 -3.97 17.66
CA GLN A 3 -8.49 -3.94 16.37
C GLN A 3 -7.69 -3.27 15.25
N GLY A 4 -6.90 -2.27 15.54
CA GLY A 4 -6.06 -1.60 14.55
C GLY A 4 -4.62 -1.53 15.01
N MET A 5 -3.68 -1.65 14.08
CA MET A 5 -2.25 -1.53 14.33
C MET A 5 -1.62 -0.73 13.20
N ALA A 6 -0.69 0.15 13.54
CA ALA A 6 0.11 0.90 12.59
C ALA A 6 1.59 0.87 13.00
N LEU A 7 2.46 0.97 12.02
CA LEU A 7 3.89 1.14 12.20
C LEU A 7 4.30 2.56 11.81
N ALA A 8 5.06 3.22 12.67
CA ALA A 8 5.63 4.53 12.43
C ALA A 8 6.93 4.67 13.25
N ASP A 9 7.82 5.51 12.77
CA ASP A 9 9.03 5.93 13.50
C ASP A 9 8.61 7.15 14.36
N LEU A 10 8.32 6.93 15.64
CA LEU A 10 7.73 7.93 16.53
C LEU A 10 8.77 8.84 17.18
N ASP A 11 9.97 8.33 17.43
CA ASP A 11 11.08 9.07 18.09
C ASP A 11 12.14 9.54 17.09
N ASN A 12 11.99 9.21 15.79
CA ASN A 12 12.90 9.55 14.70
C ASN A 12 14.30 8.91 14.82
N ASP A 13 14.39 7.74 15.40
CA ASP A 13 15.62 6.95 15.47
C ASP A 13 15.86 6.07 14.23
N GLY A 14 14.86 6.02 13.34
CA GLY A 14 14.93 5.37 12.01
C GLY A 14 14.41 3.94 11.97
N ASP A 15 13.93 3.40 13.08
CA ASP A 15 13.22 2.13 13.06
C ASP A 15 11.69 2.30 13.15
N MET A 16 10.96 1.23 13.26
CA MET A 16 9.51 1.27 13.22
C MET A 16 8.94 0.82 14.57
N ASP A 17 8.25 1.73 15.22
CA ASP A 17 7.47 1.50 16.42
C ASP A 17 6.08 0.98 16.11
N VAL A 18 5.41 0.45 17.12
CA VAL A 18 4.07 -0.11 17.00
C VAL A 18 3.07 0.73 17.78
N VAL A 19 2.01 1.15 17.09
CA VAL A 19 0.83 1.75 17.72
C VAL A 19 -0.35 0.80 17.54
N MET A 20 -1.02 0.46 18.64
CA MET A 20 -2.19 -0.42 18.64
C MET A 20 -3.38 0.27 19.26
N ASN A 21 -4.52 0.18 18.57
CA ASN A 21 -5.80 0.59 19.14
C ASN A 21 -6.46 -0.59 19.86
N ASN A 22 -6.72 -0.45 21.15
CA ASN A 22 -7.35 -1.46 21.97
C ASN A 22 -8.82 -1.13 22.21
N LEU A 23 -9.67 -2.15 22.16
CA LEU A 23 -11.10 -2.02 22.41
C LEU A 23 -11.32 -1.85 23.93
N PHE A 24 -11.94 -0.76 24.34
CA PHE A 24 -12.24 -0.41 25.73
C PHE A 24 -11.02 -0.24 26.66
N GLU A 25 -9.83 -0.08 26.08
CA GLU A 25 -8.58 0.14 26.82
C GLU A 25 -7.79 1.28 26.18
N SER A 26 -6.78 1.78 26.88
CA SER A 26 -5.85 2.76 26.31
C SER A 26 -5.10 2.19 25.11
N ALA A 27 -4.77 3.04 24.14
CA ALA A 27 -3.90 2.66 23.04
C ALA A 27 -2.55 2.17 23.55
N GLY A 28 -2.05 1.08 22.95
CA GLY A 28 -0.69 0.57 23.20
C GLY A 28 0.29 1.28 22.27
N ILE A 29 1.38 1.80 22.83
CA ILE A 29 2.50 2.36 22.08
C ILE A 29 3.74 1.59 22.52
N TYR A 30 4.43 1.01 21.54
CA TYR A 30 5.60 0.17 21.79
C TYR A 30 6.77 0.68 20.96
N GLU A 31 7.77 1.17 21.66
CA GLU A 31 9.04 1.61 21.08
C GLU A 31 9.90 0.39 20.71
N ASN A 32 10.53 0.44 19.54
CA ASN A 32 11.45 -0.58 19.08
C ASN A 32 12.87 -0.19 19.56
N LEU A 33 13.46 -0.97 20.41
CA LEU A 33 14.79 -0.73 20.98
C LEU A 33 15.90 -1.53 20.27
N SER A 34 15.72 -1.88 19.00
CA SER A 34 16.69 -2.69 18.26
C SER A 34 17.96 -1.90 17.94
N PRO A 35 19.14 -2.32 18.38
CA PRO A 35 20.41 -1.67 18.08
C PRO A 35 20.95 -2.01 16.68
N ASN A 36 20.22 -2.82 15.89
CA ASN A 36 20.72 -3.31 14.62
C ASN A 36 20.80 -2.20 13.56
N PRO A 37 21.86 -2.22 12.72
CA PRO A 37 21.97 -1.27 11.61
C PRO A 37 20.78 -1.34 10.67
N ARG A 38 20.29 -0.18 10.19
CA ARG A 38 19.12 -0.04 9.34
C ARG A 38 19.29 1.08 8.34
N ILE A 39 18.47 1.07 7.32
CA ILE A 39 18.25 2.23 6.45
C ILE A 39 16.77 2.53 6.37
N ARG A 40 16.46 3.80 6.26
CA ARG A 40 15.12 4.33 6.08
C ARG A 40 14.99 4.90 4.68
N ILE A 41 13.96 4.49 3.94
CA ILE A 41 13.76 4.92 2.55
C ILE A 41 12.41 5.60 2.43
N GLN A 42 12.44 6.85 2.00
CA GLN A 42 11.29 7.63 1.60
C GLN A 42 11.28 7.81 0.08
N LEU A 43 10.15 7.57 -0.55
CA LEU A 43 9.96 7.82 -1.98
C LEU A 43 9.18 9.09 -2.22
N LYS A 44 9.57 9.84 -3.26
CA LYS A 44 8.84 11.02 -3.75
C LYS A 44 8.58 10.89 -5.24
N GLY A 45 7.36 10.51 -5.59
CA GLY A 45 6.93 10.41 -6.97
C GLY A 45 6.54 11.76 -7.57
N ILE A 46 6.45 11.82 -8.89
CA ILE A 46 6.08 13.04 -9.63
C ILE A 46 4.58 13.32 -9.49
N LYS A 47 3.74 12.35 -9.79
CA LYS A 47 2.27 12.45 -9.69
C LYS A 47 1.76 11.82 -8.39
N ASN A 48 2.35 10.73 -8.00
CA ASN A 48 2.05 9.96 -6.80
C ASN A 48 3.09 10.31 -5.73
N ILE A 49 2.85 11.38 -5.01
CA ILE A 49 3.80 12.05 -4.09
C ILE A 49 4.46 11.06 -3.12
N ASN A 50 3.74 10.08 -2.63
CA ASN A 50 4.24 9.11 -1.66
C ASN A 50 4.81 7.83 -2.31
N GLY A 51 4.83 7.75 -3.64
CA GLY A 51 5.32 6.58 -4.36
C GLY A 51 4.51 5.31 -4.13
N ILE A 52 3.21 5.42 -3.82
CA ILE A 52 2.33 4.25 -3.56
C ILE A 52 2.34 3.32 -4.76
N GLY A 53 2.55 2.02 -4.53
CA GLY A 53 2.72 0.99 -5.57
C GLY A 53 4.15 0.83 -6.07
N ALA A 54 5.10 1.68 -5.62
CA ALA A 54 6.50 1.45 -5.91
C ALA A 54 7.04 0.26 -5.11
N LYS A 55 7.93 -0.50 -5.73
CA LYS A 55 8.61 -1.66 -5.12
C LYS A 55 10.07 -1.34 -4.92
N ILE A 56 10.56 -1.63 -3.72
CA ILE A 56 11.95 -1.44 -3.33
C ILE A 56 12.55 -2.83 -3.12
N LEU A 57 13.56 -3.15 -3.88
CA LEU A 57 14.38 -4.35 -3.72
C LEU A 57 15.75 -3.92 -3.18
N LEU A 58 16.11 -4.42 -2.02
CA LEU A 58 17.42 -4.23 -1.40
C LEU A 58 18.19 -5.54 -1.44
N THR A 59 19.41 -5.51 -1.94
CA THR A 59 20.28 -6.69 -2.05
C THR A 59 21.53 -6.53 -1.18
N GLN A 60 21.85 -7.55 -0.41
CA GLN A 60 23.04 -7.64 0.43
C GLN A 60 23.68 -9.03 0.22
N ASN A 61 24.79 -9.11 -0.51
CA ASN A 61 25.45 -10.40 -0.80
C ASN A 61 24.42 -11.49 -1.16
N ASP A 62 24.21 -12.45 -0.25
CA ASP A 62 23.32 -13.60 -0.44
C ASP A 62 21.87 -13.35 0.05
N PHE A 63 21.54 -12.14 0.43
CA PHE A 63 20.26 -11.82 1.04
C PHE A 63 19.57 -10.67 0.31
N ALA A 64 18.28 -10.82 0.02
CA ALA A 64 17.45 -9.79 -0.59
C ALA A 64 16.19 -9.54 0.24
N GLN A 65 15.80 -8.27 0.34
CA GLN A 65 14.56 -7.82 0.96
C GLN A 65 13.75 -7.04 -0.06
N THR A 66 12.44 -7.31 -0.13
CA THR A 66 11.53 -6.55 -0.98
C THR A 66 10.42 -5.96 -0.12
N GLN A 67 10.15 -4.67 -0.32
CA GLN A 67 9.00 -3.99 0.28
C GLN A 67 8.29 -3.15 -0.77
N GLU A 68 6.97 -3.07 -0.69
CA GLU A 68 6.13 -2.22 -1.53
C GLU A 68 5.57 -1.06 -0.70
N ILE A 69 5.48 0.13 -1.30
CA ILE A 69 4.79 1.26 -0.70
C ILE A 69 3.29 1.09 -0.91
N ILE A 70 2.57 0.84 0.15
CA ILE A 70 1.12 0.64 0.14
C ILE A 70 0.45 1.69 1.03
N SER A 71 -0.73 2.18 0.63
CA SER A 71 -1.53 3.15 1.39
C SER A 71 -2.43 2.50 2.46
N ALA A 72 -2.64 1.22 2.36
CA ALA A 72 -3.36 0.38 3.30
C ALA A 72 -2.59 -0.93 3.41
N GLY A 73 -2.95 -1.86 4.24
CA GLY A 73 -2.26 -3.15 4.32
C GLY A 73 -2.41 -3.77 5.68
N ARG A 74 -3.14 -3.03 6.54
CA ARG A 74 -3.51 -3.51 7.86
C ARG A 74 -5.02 -3.39 8.05
N TYR A 75 -5.53 -4.05 9.05
CA TYR A 75 -6.96 -4.01 9.38
C TYR A 75 -7.32 -2.62 9.92
N LEU A 76 -8.16 -1.88 9.19
CA LEU A 76 -8.64 -0.53 9.53
C LEU A 76 -7.52 0.48 9.85
N SER A 77 -6.33 0.29 9.30
CA SER A 77 -5.17 1.14 9.59
C SER A 77 -4.14 1.09 8.47
N SER A 78 -3.20 2.00 8.50
CA SER A 78 -2.09 2.04 7.54
C SER A 78 -0.79 2.44 8.25
N ASP A 79 0.32 1.98 7.70
CA ASP A 79 1.65 2.37 8.15
C ASP A 79 2.09 3.71 7.56
N GLN A 80 3.12 4.30 8.13
CA GLN A 80 3.84 5.41 7.52
C GLN A 80 4.36 5.01 6.13
N SER A 81 4.35 5.96 5.18
CA SER A 81 4.80 5.71 3.78
C SER A 81 6.31 5.60 3.60
N VAL A 82 7.03 5.42 4.68
CA VAL A 82 8.47 5.15 4.71
C VAL A 82 8.70 3.66 4.88
N ARG A 83 9.81 3.14 4.35
CA ARG A 83 10.18 1.74 4.53
C ARG A 83 11.54 1.64 5.20
N THR A 84 11.59 0.88 6.28
CA THR A 84 12.83 0.58 7.02
C THR A 84 13.29 -0.83 6.67
N PHE A 85 14.58 -0.96 6.38
CA PHE A 85 15.23 -2.23 6.08
C PHE A 85 16.34 -2.48 7.11
N GLY A 86 16.28 -3.61 7.79
CA GLY A 86 17.37 -4.08 8.65
C GLY A 86 18.57 -4.49 7.79
N ILE A 87 19.77 -4.11 8.22
CA ILE A 87 21.00 -4.32 7.47
C ILE A 87 22.00 -5.10 8.32
N LYS A 88 22.57 -6.17 7.78
CA LYS A 88 23.66 -6.91 8.42
C LYS A 88 25.04 -6.39 8.00
N ASN A 89 25.17 -6.01 6.73
CA ASN A 89 26.42 -5.60 6.12
C ASN A 89 26.15 -4.42 5.19
N LYS A 90 27.19 -3.92 4.53
CA LYS A 90 27.04 -2.90 3.50
C LYS A 90 26.01 -3.36 2.43
N VAL A 91 25.10 -2.46 2.07
CA VAL A 91 24.13 -2.72 1.01
C VAL A 91 24.85 -2.68 -0.35
N SER A 92 24.67 -3.73 -1.12
CA SER A 92 25.25 -3.79 -2.48
C SER A 92 24.45 -2.92 -3.43
N ASP A 93 23.14 -3.16 -3.49
CA ASP A 93 22.26 -2.49 -4.45
C ASP A 93 20.87 -2.26 -3.88
N ILE A 94 20.27 -1.11 -4.26
CA ILE A 94 18.85 -0.87 -4.14
C ILE A 94 18.27 -0.66 -5.53
N SER A 95 17.21 -1.41 -5.85
CA SER A 95 16.41 -1.22 -7.06
C SER A 95 15.03 -0.74 -6.70
N ILE A 96 14.60 0.39 -7.26
CA ILE A 96 13.27 0.96 -7.06
C ILE A 96 12.52 0.87 -8.38
N THR A 97 11.43 0.10 -8.40
CA THR A 97 10.50 0.05 -9.52
C THR A 97 9.33 0.97 -9.22
N TRP A 98 9.19 2.04 -9.97
CA TRP A 98 8.14 3.04 -9.81
C TRP A 98 6.84 2.62 -10.51
N PRO A 99 5.66 3.11 -10.06
CA PRO A 99 4.39 2.82 -10.72
C PRO A 99 4.32 3.28 -12.18
N SER A 100 5.12 4.27 -12.54
CA SER A 100 5.28 4.73 -13.93
C SER A 100 5.99 3.72 -14.84
N GLY A 101 6.58 2.66 -14.26
CA GLY A 101 7.45 1.72 -14.96
C GLY A 101 8.93 2.11 -14.95
N ALA A 102 9.27 3.30 -14.40
CA ALA A 102 10.68 3.66 -14.21
C ALA A 102 11.38 2.70 -13.24
N VAL A 103 12.62 2.36 -13.54
CA VAL A 103 13.48 1.60 -12.64
C VAL A 103 14.71 2.44 -12.32
N GLN A 104 14.98 2.59 -11.03
CA GLN A 104 16.12 3.35 -10.53
C GLN A 104 17.00 2.41 -9.70
N SER A 105 18.28 2.34 -10.03
CA SER A 105 19.27 1.53 -9.30
C SER A 105 20.26 2.44 -8.58
N ILE A 106 20.51 2.13 -7.32
CA ILE A 106 21.40 2.88 -6.44
C ILE A 106 22.37 1.89 -5.79
N ASN A 107 23.65 2.16 -5.89
CA ASN A 107 24.72 1.30 -5.40
C ASN A 107 25.41 1.91 -4.19
N SER A 108 25.97 1.09 -3.33
CA SER A 108 26.84 1.51 -2.22
C SER A 108 26.18 2.45 -1.21
N ILE A 109 25.08 2.01 -0.60
CA ILE A 109 24.38 2.74 0.44
C ILE A 109 24.97 2.39 1.82
N GLU A 110 25.18 3.43 2.63
CA GLU A 110 25.69 3.28 4.00
C GLU A 110 24.53 3.02 5.00
N PRO A 111 24.74 2.18 6.02
CA PRO A 111 23.75 1.94 7.07
C PRO A 111 23.54 3.17 7.96
N ASN A 112 22.44 3.17 8.71
CA ASN A 112 22.05 4.17 9.70
C ASN A 112 21.81 5.57 9.11
N PHE A 113 21.37 5.63 7.84
CA PHE A 113 20.97 6.86 7.18
C PHE A 113 19.51 6.77 6.67
N SER A 114 18.90 7.93 6.58
CA SER A 114 17.60 8.12 5.93
C SER A 114 17.80 8.66 4.51
N TYR A 115 17.26 7.96 3.53
CA TYR A 115 17.39 8.29 2.11
C TYR A 115 16.05 8.70 1.52
N THR A 116 16.05 9.77 0.76
CA THR A 116 14.88 10.19 -0.03
C THR A 116 15.19 10.05 -1.50
N PHE A 117 14.48 9.17 -2.20
CA PHE A 117 14.60 9.00 -3.65
C PHE A 117 13.45 9.67 -4.37
N LYS A 118 13.76 10.41 -5.42
CA LYS A 118 12.79 11.06 -6.29
C LYS A 118 12.61 10.22 -7.55
N GLU A 119 11.36 10.11 -7.99
CA GLU A 119 11.03 9.44 -9.25
C GLU A 119 11.72 10.15 -10.42
N PRO A 120 12.48 9.42 -11.26
CA PRO A 120 13.11 10.02 -12.42
C PRO A 120 12.06 10.43 -13.46
N PRO A 121 12.28 11.51 -14.22
CA PRO A 121 11.36 11.93 -15.29
C PRO A 121 11.29 10.85 -16.39
N LEU A 122 10.10 10.59 -16.91
CA LEU A 122 9.85 9.55 -17.93
C LEU A 122 10.71 9.64 -19.19
N ARG A 123 11.31 10.83 -19.46
CA ARG A 123 12.20 11.05 -20.63
C ARG A 123 13.55 10.33 -20.51
N GLU A 124 13.93 9.91 -19.32
CA GLU A 124 15.18 9.17 -19.07
C GLU A 124 15.01 7.65 -19.14
N ILE A 125 13.79 7.19 -19.33
CA ILE A 125 13.47 5.77 -19.46
C ILE A 125 13.66 5.37 -20.92
N GLN A 126 14.81 4.77 -21.23
CA GLN A 126 15.04 4.17 -22.53
C GLN A 126 14.02 3.04 -22.78
N ASN A 127 13.15 3.27 -23.76
CA ASN A 127 12.33 2.27 -24.46
C ASN A 127 11.74 1.14 -23.59
N TYR A 128 10.74 1.46 -22.79
CA TYR A 128 9.73 0.45 -22.48
C TYR A 128 8.90 0.25 -23.74
N PRO A 129 8.85 -0.96 -24.33
CA PRO A 129 7.86 -1.23 -25.35
C PRO A 129 6.49 -0.95 -24.73
N GLU A 130 5.72 -0.03 -25.32
CA GLU A 130 4.29 0.07 -25.03
C GLU A 130 3.69 -1.30 -25.34
N ASN A 131 3.69 -2.18 -24.36
CA ASN A 131 2.85 -3.36 -24.44
C ASN A 131 1.41 -2.84 -24.42
N LYS A 132 0.86 -2.62 -25.61
CA LYS A 132 -0.58 -2.42 -25.77
C LYS A 132 -1.23 -3.72 -25.31
N ILE A 133 -1.42 -3.84 -24.02
CA ILE A 133 -2.18 -4.94 -23.41
C ILE A 133 -3.59 -4.77 -23.99
N GLN A 134 -3.97 -5.66 -24.89
CA GLN A 134 -5.35 -5.72 -25.31
C GLN A 134 -6.18 -6.08 -24.07
N PRO A 135 -7.24 -5.31 -23.80
CA PRO A 135 -8.08 -5.59 -22.64
C PRO A 135 -8.64 -7.01 -22.76
N LEU A 136 -8.48 -7.82 -21.71
CA LEU A 136 -9.03 -9.16 -21.63
C LEU A 136 -10.57 -9.17 -21.57
N PHE A 137 -11.15 -8.05 -21.15
CA PHE A 137 -12.58 -7.88 -21.01
C PHE A 137 -13.06 -6.72 -21.89
N LYS A 138 -14.19 -6.91 -22.54
CA LYS A 138 -14.91 -5.88 -23.28
C LYS A 138 -16.22 -5.60 -22.56
N ASP A 139 -16.52 -4.34 -22.34
CA ASP A 139 -17.85 -3.96 -21.83
C ASP A 139 -18.92 -4.26 -22.89
N ILE A 140 -19.85 -5.14 -22.54
CA ILE A 140 -21.01 -5.53 -23.33
C ILE A 140 -22.32 -5.28 -22.56
N SER A 141 -22.29 -4.41 -21.56
CA SER A 141 -23.44 -4.12 -20.68
C SER A 141 -24.70 -3.70 -21.45
N ASN A 142 -24.52 -3.13 -22.65
CA ASN A 142 -25.61 -2.77 -23.54
C ASN A 142 -26.41 -3.97 -24.09
N LEU A 143 -25.87 -5.19 -24.03
CA LEU A 143 -26.60 -6.40 -24.43
C LEU A 143 -27.62 -6.81 -23.35
N LEU A 144 -27.40 -6.38 -22.11
CA LEU A 144 -28.28 -6.67 -20.99
C LEU A 144 -29.09 -5.43 -20.63
N SER A 145 -30.10 -5.07 -21.37
CA SER A 145 -30.93 -3.87 -21.15
C SER A 145 -31.70 -3.91 -19.81
N HIS A 146 -30.98 -4.20 -18.73
CA HIS A 146 -31.53 -4.29 -17.38
C HIS A 146 -30.99 -3.14 -16.51
N SER A 147 -31.91 -2.42 -15.89
CA SER A 147 -31.61 -1.44 -14.84
C SER A 147 -32.40 -1.85 -13.59
N HIS A 148 -31.68 -2.09 -12.51
CA HIS A 148 -32.33 -2.37 -11.24
C HIS A 148 -32.96 -1.08 -10.68
N SER A 149 -34.18 -1.22 -10.18
CA SER A 149 -34.88 -0.13 -9.46
C SER A 149 -35.48 -0.67 -8.18
N ASP A 150 -34.93 -0.22 -7.06
CA ASP A 150 -35.48 -0.55 -5.75
C ASP A 150 -36.77 0.23 -5.48
N ARG A 151 -37.71 -0.39 -4.79
CA ARG A 151 -38.83 0.33 -4.23
C ARG A 151 -38.35 1.20 -3.06
N PRO A 152 -38.73 2.47 -3.00
CA PRO A 152 -38.41 3.30 -1.85
C PRO A 152 -38.91 2.65 -0.56
N TYR A 153 -38.00 2.34 0.32
CA TYR A 153 -38.28 1.78 1.63
C TYR A 153 -37.38 2.40 2.69
N GLU A 154 -37.97 2.82 3.80
CA GLU A 154 -37.25 3.51 4.87
C GLU A 154 -37.00 2.56 6.04
N ASP A 155 -35.91 1.83 5.99
CA ASP A 155 -35.52 0.84 7.00
C ASP A 155 -35.45 1.43 8.40
N PHE A 156 -34.93 2.66 8.53
CA PHE A 156 -34.76 3.35 9.81
C PHE A 156 -36.06 3.75 10.51
N GLN A 157 -37.17 3.88 9.77
CA GLN A 157 -38.47 4.12 10.40
C GLN A 157 -38.99 2.88 11.14
N ARG A 158 -38.56 1.71 10.72
CA ARG A 158 -39.00 0.43 11.29
C ARG A 158 -38.02 -0.15 12.30
N GLN A 159 -36.74 0.06 12.07
CA GLN A 159 -35.65 -0.41 12.91
C GLN A 159 -34.59 0.68 13.07
N LEU A 160 -34.73 1.48 14.15
CA LEU A 160 -33.91 2.67 14.37
C LEU A 160 -32.42 2.39 14.61
N LEU A 161 -32.04 1.17 14.99
CA LEU A 161 -30.70 0.81 15.43
C LEU A 161 -29.92 -0.03 14.42
N ILE A 162 -30.40 -0.22 13.20
CA ILE A 162 -29.63 -0.92 12.18
C ILE A 162 -28.51 -0.02 11.64
N PRO A 163 -27.31 -0.56 11.39
CA PRO A 163 -26.15 0.24 10.99
C PRO A 163 -26.19 0.71 9.52
N ILE A 164 -26.96 0.01 8.68
CA ILE A 164 -27.09 0.27 7.23
C ILE A 164 -28.51 -0.03 6.76
N LYS A 165 -28.91 0.54 5.62
CA LYS A 165 -30.18 0.22 4.95
C LYS A 165 -30.06 -1.11 4.19
N TYR A 166 -30.59 -2.17 4.71
CA TYR A 166 -30.56 -3.49 4.06
C TYR A 166 -31.45 -3.57 2.82
N SER A 167 -32.54 -2.80 2.76
CA SER A 167 -33.44 -2.73 1.61
C SER A 167 -32.79 -2.16 0.34
N GLN A 168 -31.61 -1.53 0.45
CA GLN A 168 -30.89 -0.90 -0.65
C GLN A 168 -29.57 -1.62 -0.99
N SER A 169 -29.44 -2.87 -0.59
CA SER A 169 -28.23 -3.66 -0.85
C SER A 169 -28.09 -4.12 -2.30
N GLY A 170 -29.08 -3.86 -3.13
CA GLY A 170 -29.12 -4.31 -4.53
C GLY A 170 -29.46 -5.79 -4.67
N PRO A 171 -29.82 -6.24 -5.87
CA PRO A 171 -30.11 -7.65 -6.16
C PRO A 171 -28.83 -8.46 -6.35
N GLY A 172 -28.87 -9.72 -5.98
CA GLY A 172 -27.91 -10.72 -6.43
C GLY A 172 -28.12 -11.02 -7.93
N ILE A 173 -27.05 -11.25 -8.66
CA ILE A 173 -27.07 -11.71 -10.05
C ILE A 173 -26.40 -13.08 -10.14
N SER A 174 -27.06 -14.03 -10.81
CA SER A 174 -26.45 -15.31 -11.18
C SER A 174 -26.72 -15.62 -12.64
N TRP A 175 -25.74 -16.22 -13.30
CA TRP A 175 -25.87 -16.73 -14.65
C TRP A 175 -25.85 -18.25 -14.64
N ILE A 176 -26.69 -18.84 -15.49
CA ILE A 176 -26.73 -20.28 -15.71
C ILE A 176 -26.65 -20.49 -17.22
N ASP A 177 -25.72 -21.29 -17.64
CA ASP A 177 -25.69 -21.83 -19.01
C ASP A 177 -26.63 -23.03 -19.04
N ILE A 178 -27.61 -22.99 -19.97
CA ILE A 178 -28.68 -24.01 -20.05
C ILE A 178 -28.44 -24.85 -21.28
#